data_5da8188f7fceef01228763029aea86b9
#
_entry.id   5da8188f7fceef01228763029aea86b9
#
_cell.length_a   1.000
_cell.length_b   1.000
_cell.length_c   1.000
_cell.angle_alpha   90.00
_cell.angle_beta   90.00
_cell.angle_gamma   90.00
#
_symmetry.space_group_name_H-M   'P 1'
#
loop_
_entity.id
_entity.type
_entity.pdbx_description
1 polymer ?
#
loop_
_entity_poly.entity_id
_entity_poly.type
_entity_poly.pdbx_seq_one_letter_code
_entity_poly.pdbx_strand_id
1 'polypeptide(L)'
;MKISLITICWNSERTLSRSLKSVLEQTRRPDEYVFVDGGSTDRTLEILEEFKAKAEPSGMAVRILPQERHEDAAGIPDAWNQGISDVTGDVIGMLNSDDWYESTALESVETVLEAHPNCGAVSCPTRFVNEYGREEKVFYPKCLSVFLPFMMPLPHPGLFVKQATYDFIGKYNVGYKISADYDWVWRFYKAGLKLAYVKDPQVNMELGGLANSNREQARNETLKIASRYGAKRLARMAWLLRKITGR
;
A
#
# COMPACT_ATOMS: atom_id res chain seq x y z
N MET A 1 10.88 -17.59 3.80
CA MET A 1 9.70 -16.91 3.22
C MET A 1 10.21 -15.89 2.21
N LYS A 2 9.63 -15.85 1.01
CA LYS A 2 9.99 -14.91 -0.05
C LYS A 2 9.13 -13.65 0.05
N ILE A 3 9.76 -12.46 0.11
CA ILE A 3 9.08 -11.17 0.17
C ILE A 3 9.24 -10.44 -1.15
N SER A 4 8.12 -10.09 -1.79
CA SER A 4 8.07 -9.24 -2.97
C SER A 4 7.60 -7.84 -2.60
N LEU A 5 8.23 -6.83 -3.18
CA LEU A 5 7.74 -5.46 -3.13
C LEU A 5 7.19 -5.05 -4.48
N ILE A 6 6.21 -4.15 -4.45
CA ILE A 6 5.63 -3.52 -5.63
C ILE A 6 5.64 -2.01 -5.41
N THR A 7 6.10 -1.25 -6.41
CA THR A 7 5.93 0.20 -6.48
C THR A 7 5.32 0.58 -7.82
N ILE A 8 4.28 1.40 -7.79
CA ILE A 8 3.74 2.03 -8.97
C ILE A 8 4.34 3.42 -9.11
N CYS A 9 4.73 3.79 -10.31
CA CYS A 9 5.41 5.06 -10.62
C CYS A 9 4.70 5.82 -11.72
N TRP A 10 4.66 7.13 -11.60
CA TRP A 10 4.29 8.06 -12.68
C TRP A 10 4.87 9.43 -12.39
N ASN A 11 5.89 9.83 -13.17
CA ASN A 11 6.62 11.09 -13.00
C ASN A 11 7.07 11.31 -11.54
N SER A 12 7.84 10.34 -11.03
CA SER A 12 8.22 10.23 -9.62
C SER A 12 9.68 10.63 -9.33
N GLU A 13 10.38 11.29 -10.28
CA GLU A 13 11.82 11.61 -10.16
C GLU A 13 12.20 12.32 -8.87
N ARG A 14 11.29 13.14 -8.32
CA ARG A 14 11.53 13.93 -7.10
C ARG A 14 11.69 13.07 -5.84
N THR A 15 10.94 11.98 -5.72
CA THR A 15 10.80 11.23 -4.47
C THR A 15 11.36 9.81 -4.54
N LEU A 16 11.35 9.22 -5.73
CA LEU A 16 11.67 7.82 -5.96
C LEU A 16 13.04 7.39 -5.41
N SER A 17 14.08 8.22 -5.58
CA SER A 17 15.43 7.89 -5.09
C SER A 17 15.47 7.65 -3.58
N ARG A 18 14.68 8.39 -2.78
CA ARG A 18 14.57 8.20 -1.33
C ARG A 18 13.87 6.87 -1.01
N SER A 19 12.78 6.58 -1.69
CA SER A 19 12.03 5.32 -1.56
C SER A 19 12.96 4.11 -1.82
N LEU A 20 13.63 4.13 -2.96
CA LEU A 20 14.54 3.05 -3.40
C LEU A 20 15.73 2.86 -2.46
N LYS A 21 16.32 3.97 -1.97
CA LYS A 21 17.42 3.92 -1.00
C LYS A 21 16.99 3.19 0.27
N SER A 22 15.78 3.44 0.78
CA SER A 22 15.26 2.79 1.98
C SER A 22 15.10 1.27 1.84
N VAL A 23 14.90 0.78 0.62
CA VAL A 23 14.82 -0.65 0.32
C VAL A 23 16.23 -1.28 0.24
N LEU A 24 17.22 -0.58 -0.32
CA LEU A 24 18.62 -1.06 -0.33
C LEU A 24 19.22 -1.14 1.07
N GLU A 25 18.78 -0.27 1.99
CA GLU A 25 19.26 -0.16 3.37
C GLU A 25 18.54 -1.11 4.34
N GLN A 26 17.60 -1.95 3.86
CA GLN A 26 16.92 -2.94 4.70
C GLN A 26 17.89 -3.96 5.28
N THR A 27 17.77 -4.28 6.58
CA THR A 27 18.49 -5.37 7.26
C THR A 27 18.12 -6.72 6.64
N ARG A 28 16.85 -6.90 6.30
CA ARG A 28 16.31 -8.00 5.47
C ARG A 28 15.85 -7.40 4.15
N ARG A 29 16.60 -7.62 3.06
CA ARG A 29 16.23 -7.14 1.71
C ARG A 29 15.08 -7.96 1.14
N PRO A 30 14.21 -7.36 0.30
CA PRO A 30 13.22 -8.14 -0.43
C PRO A 30 13.92 -9.09 -1.42
N ASP A 31 13.28 -10.22 -1.72
CA ASP A 31 13.77 -11.17 -2.72
C ASP A 31 13.49 -10.71 -4.13
N GLU A 32 12.43 -9.89 -4.27
CA GLU A 32 11.92 -9.43 -5.55
C GLU A 32 11.33 -8.02 -5.40
N TYR A 33 11.56 -7.18 -6.42
CA TYR A 33 10.96 -5.85 -6.48
C TYR A 33 10.44 -5.58 -7.89
N VAL A 34 9.15 -5.33 -8.00
CA VAL A 34 8.46 -5.04 -9.26
C VAL A 34 8.00 -3.60 -9.29
N PHE A 35 8.37 -2.91 -10.34
CA PHE A 35 7.91 -1.55 -10.63
C PHE A 35 6.89 -1.59 -11.76
N VAL A 36 5.79 -0.85 -11.62
CA VAL A 36 4.80 -0.65 -12.69
C VAL A 36 4.79 0.83 -13.03
N ASP A 37 5.32 1.18 -14.20
CA ASP A 37 5.43 2.57 -14.65
C ASP A 37 4.23 2.98 -15.50
N GLY A 38 3.56 4.05 -15.10
CA GLY A 38 2.38 4.60 -15.75
C GLY A 38 2.66 5.40 -17.05
N GLY A 39 3.84 5.26 -17.62
CA GLY A 39 4.30 6.03 -18.79
C GLY A 39 4.94 7.35 -18.37
N SER A 40 5.93 7.29 -17.48
CA SER A 40 6.69 8.46 -17.05
C SER A 40 7.46 9.10 -18.18
N THR A 41 7.54 10.43 -18.16
CA THR A 41 8.25 11.26 -19.16
C THR A 41 9.40 12.05 -18.54
N ASP A 42 9.58 11.96 -17.22
CA ASP A 42 10.69 12.50 -16.47
C ASP A 42 11.82 11.46 -16.29
N ARG A 43 12.72 11.67 -15.35
CA ARG A 43 13.85 10.75 -15.08
C ARG A 43 13.47 9.50 -14.28
N THR A 44 12.18 9.20 -14.08
CA THR A 44 11.72 8.05 -13.29
C THR A 44 12.33 6.74 -13.80
N LEU A 45 12.24 6.46 -15.11
CA LEU A 45 12.78 5.21 -15.69
C LEU A 45 14.30 5.12 -15.58
N GLU A 46 15.03 6.22 -15.75
CA GLU A 46 16.48 6.29 -15.56
C GLU A 46 16.86 5.89 -14.12
N ILE A 47 16.17 6.46 -13.13
CA ILE A 47 16.37 6.16 -11.70
C ILE A 47 16.08 4.68 -11.39
N LEU A 48 15.04 4.09 -11.99
CA LEU A 48 14.71 2.68 -11.81
C LEU A 48 15.79 1.76 -12.41
N GLU A 49 16.32 2.06 -13.58
CA GLU A 49 17.41 1.27 -14.19
C GLU A 49 18.71 1.37 -13.36
N GLU A 50 19.05 2.55 -12.86
CA GLU A 50 20.16 2.71 -11.94
C GLU A 50 19.99 1.89 -10.64
N PHE A 51 18.77 1.87 -10.09
CA PHE A 51 18.45 1.05 -8.92
C PHE A 51 18.61 -0.44 -9.23
N LYS A 52 18.07 -0.90 -10.35
CA LYS A 52 18.16 -2.29 -10.79
C LYS A 52 19.60 -2.74 -10.88
N ALA A 53 20.47 -1.95 -11.52
CA ALA A 53 21.88 -2.24 -11.64
C ALA A 53 22.61 -2.36 -10.28
N LYS A 54 22.13 -1.64 -9.24
CA LYS A 54 22.67 -1.69 -7.88
C LYS A 54 22.10 -2.86 -7.06
N ALA A 55 20.85 -3.24 -7.31
CA ALA A 55 20.12 -4.22 -6.51
C ALA A 55 20.38 -5.68 -6.95
N GLU A 56 20.42 -5.94 -8.26
CA GLU A 56 20.60 -7.30 -8.80
C GLU A 56 21.87 -8.01 -8.34
N PRO A 57 23.06 -7.36 -8.23
CA PRO A 57 24.26 -8.01 -7.70
C PRO A 57 24.10 -8.51 -6.26
N SER A 58 23.13 -8.01 -5.50
CA SER A 58 22.82 -8.48 -4.14
C SER A 58 21.86 -9.68 -4.08
N GLY A 59 21.40 -10.17 -5.23
CA GLY A 59 20.46 -11.28 -5.34
C GLY A 59 18.98 -10.89 -5.38
N MET A 60 18.66 -9.58 -5.34
CA MET A 60 17.29 -9.08 -5.49
C MET A 60 16.87 -9.14 -6.96
N ALA A 61 15.77 -9.83 -7.28
CA ALA A 61 15.21 -9.82 -8.63
C ALA A 61 14.45 -8.50 -8.86
N VAL A 62 14.82 -7.72 -9.88
CA VAL A 62 14.18 -6.44 -10.18
C VAL A 62 13.55 -6.46 -11.56
N ARG A 63 12.26 -6.09 -11.64
CA ARG A 63 11.52 -5.94 -12.90
C ARG A 63 10.88 -4.58 -12.99
N ILE A 64 10.94 -3.98 -14.17
CA ILE A 64 10.32 -2.69 -14.51
C ILE A 64 9.35 -2.98 -15.66
N LEU A 65 8.07 -2.77 -15.39
CA LEU A 65 6.97 -3.09 -16.30
C LEU A 65 6.27 -1.79 -16.73
N PRO A 66 5.94 -1.61 -18.00
CA PRO A 66 5.00 -0.58 -18.41
C PRO A 66 3.61 -0.95 -17.88
N GLN A 67 2.85 0.03 -17.40
CA GLN A 67 1.46 -0.20 -17.02
C GLN A 67 0.64 -0.57 -18.26
N GLU A 68 0.04 -1.74 -18.24
CA GLU A 68 -0.96 -2.13 -19.22
C GLU A 68 -2.24 -1.36 -18.95
N ARG A 69 -2.68 -0.57 -19.95
CA ARG A 69 -3.90 0.23 -19.82
C ARG A 69 -5.05 -0.51 -20.47
N HIS A 70 -5.98 -0.99 -19.67
CA HIS A 70 -7.26 -1.51 -20.15
C HIS A 70 -8.26 -0.36 -20.24
N GLU A 71 -9.10 -0.32 -21.29
CA GLU A 71 -10.04 0.79 -21.57
C GLU A 71 -10.93 1.15 -20.36
N ASP A 72 -11.30 0.15 -19.55
CA ASP A 72 -12.20 0.32 -18.39
C ASP A 72 -11.48 0.39 -17.03
N ALA A 73 -10.16 0.21 -16.97
CA ALA A 73 -9.41 -0.06 -15.73
C ALA A 73 -8.10 0.72 -15.61
N ALA A 74 -7.99 1.92 -16.18
CA ALA A 74 -6.79 2.74 -16.02
C ALA A 74 -6.72 3.39 -14.63
N GLY A 75 -5.58 3.26 -13.93
CA GLY A 75 -5.33 3.95 -12.66
C GLY A 75 -4.53 3.14 -11.67
N ILE A 76 -4.43 3.65 -10.45
CA ILE A 76 -3.64 3.09 -9.35
C ILE A 76 -4.02 1.62 -9.04
N PRO A 77 -5.32 1.26 -8.86
CA PRO A 77 -5.67 -0.14 -8.53
C PRO A 77 -5.34 -1.13 -9.64
N ASP A 78 -5.38 -0.69 -10.89
CA ASP A 78 -5.02 -1.53 -12.04
C ASP A 78 -3.50 -1.80 -12.06
N ALA A 79 -2.69 -0.77 -11.87
CA ALA A 79 -1.24 -0.91 -11.75
C ALA A 79 -0.84 -1.81 -10.55
N TRP A 80 -1.52 -1.68 -9.38
CA TRP A 80 -1.31 -2.60 -8.26
C TRP A 80 -1.65 -4.04 -8.63
N ASN A 81 -2.78 -4.26 -9.31
CA ASN A 81 -3.21 -5.58 -9.75
C ASN A 81 -2.25 -6.22 -10.74
N GLN A 82 -1.68 -5.42 -11.65
CA GLN A 82 -0.63 -5.87 -12.57
C GLN A 82 0.61 -6.30 -11.77
N GLY A 83 1.09 -5.48 -10.84
CA GLY A 83 2.21 -5.84 -9.96
C GLY A 83 1.96 -7.11 -9.17
N ILE A 84 0.75 -7.27 -8.54
CA ILE A 84 0.37 -8.49 -7.81
C ILE A 84 0.36 -9.72 -8.72
N SER A 85 0.01 -9.57 -10.01
CA SER A 85 0.01 -10.68 -10.95
C SER A 85 1.41 -11.15 -11.33
N ASP A 86 2.37 -10.22 -11.27
CA ASP A 86 3.73 -10.44 -11.75
C ASP A 86 4.68 -10.96 -10.67
N VAL A 87 4.44 -10.66 -9.38
CA VAL A 87 5.28 -11.13 -8.27
C VAL A 87 5.09 -12.62 -7.97
N THR A 88 6.14 -13.22 -7.39
CA THR A 88 6.19 -14.66 -7.07
C THR A 88 6.47 -14.95 -5.60
N GLY A 89 6.53 -13.92 -4.76
CA GLY A 89 6.80 -14.06 -3.33
C GLY A 89 5.62 -14.56 -2.52
N ASP A 90 5.91 -15.12 -1.35
CA ASP A 90 4.89 -15.59 -0.40
C ASP A 90 4.12 -14.42 0.23
N VAL A 91 4.81 -13.27 0.33
CA VAL A 91 4.31 -12.03 0.96
C VAL A 91 4.57 -10.84 0.06
N ILE A 92 3.59 -9.99 -0.09
CA ILE A 92 3.61 -8.80 -0.95
C ILE A 92 3.46 -7.55 -0.10
N GLY A 93 4.43 -6.64 -0.21
CA GLY A 93 4.36 -5.27 0.29
C GLY A 93 4.20 -4.27 -0.86
N MET A 94 3.45 -3.20 -0.64
CA MET A 94 3.32 -2.10 -1.58
C MET A 94 3.94 -0.85 -0.98
N LEU A 95 4.98 -0.34 -1.63
CA LEU A 95 5.63 0.91 -1.27
C LEU A 95 5.36 1.94 -2.36
N ASN A 96 4.72 3.05 -2.03
CA ASN A 96 4.52 4.12 -3.00
C ASN A 96 5.86 4.82 -3.32
N SER A 97 5.94 5.46 -4.47
CA SER A 97 7.17 6.13 -4.94
C SER A 97 7.57 7.37 -4.13
N ASP A 98 6.71 7.84 -3.24
CA ASP A 98 6.91 8.98 -2.33
C ASP A 98 7.07 8.57 -0.86
N ASP A 99 6.85 7.29 -0.53
CA ASP A 99 6.98 6.72 0.81
C ASP A 99 8.34 6.01 0.98
N TRP A 100 8.76 5.74 2.23
CA TRP A 100 9.99 4.99 2.51
C TRP A 100 9.87 4.17 3.80
N TYR A 101 10.66 3.10 3.86
CA TYR A 101 10.72 2.21 5.00
C TYR A 101 11.80 2.62 6.03
N GLU A 102 11.57 2.24 7.30
CA GLU A 102 12.64 2.13 8.28
C GLU A 102 13.53 0.93 7.95
N SER A 103 14.80 0.95 8.34
CA SER A 103 15.78 -0.07 7.95
C SER A 103 15.42 -1.50 8.38
N THR A 104 14.59 -1.67 9.40
CA THR A 104 14.16 -2.97 9.96
C THR A 104 12.74 -3.37 9.54
N ALA A 105 12.13 -2.69 8.58
CA ALA A 105 10.72 -2.89 8.24
C ALA A 105 10.41 -4.32 7.79
N LEU A 106 11.18 -4.85 6.82
CA LEU A 106 10.94 -6.18 6.28
C LEU A 106 11.31 -7.29 7.26
N GLU A 107 12.35 -7.11 8.07
CA GLU A 107 12.70 -8.03 9.16
C GLU A 107 11.60 -8.10 10.22
N SER A 108 11.05 -6.95 10.60
CA SER A 108 9.92 -6.88 11.55
C SER A 108 8.67 -7.58 11.01
N VAL A 109 8.37 -7.41 9.73
CA VAL A 109 7.25 -8.09 9.07
C VAL A 109 7.47 -9.59 9.03
N GLU A 110 8.65 -10.06 8.64
CA GLU A 110 9.00 -11.49 8.60
C GLU A 110 8.88 -12.12 9.98
N THR A 111 9.43 -11.50 11.02
CA THR A 111 9.34 -11.95 12.43
C THR A 111 7.88 -12.10 12.88
N VAL A 112 7.02 -11.13 12.56
CA VAL A 112 5.59 -11.18 12.94
C VAL A 112 4.86 -12.28 12.17
N LEU A 113 5.16 -12.48 10.88
CA LEU A 113 4.55 -13.54 10.07
C LEU A 113 4.94 -14.95 10.55
N GLU A 114 6.18 -15.14 10.99
CA GLU A 114 6.66 -16.39 11.56
C GLU A 114 5.98 -16.69 12.90
N ALA A 115 5.83 -15.67 13.76
CA ALA A 115 5.10 -15.79 15.03
C ALA A 115 3.59 -16.02 14.86
N HIS A 116 3.03 -15.58 13.72
CA HIS A 116 1.59 -15.68 13.43
C HIS A 116 1.32 -16.39 12.08
N PRO A 117 1.65 -17.67 11.91
CA PRO A 117 1.56 -18.36 10.62
C PRO A 117 0.15 -18.39 10.03
N ASN A 118 -0.88 -18.29 10.86
CA ASN A 118 -2.30 -18.31 10.46
C ASN A 118 -2.87 -16.92 10.12
N CYS A 119 -2.08 -15.85 10.14
CA CYS A 119 -2.56 -14.55 9.67
C CYS A 119 -2.52 -14.47 8.13
N GLY A 120 -3.47 -13.73 7.54
CA GLY A 120 -3.51 -13.46 6.10
C GLY A 120 -2.71 -12.21 5.71
N ALA A 121 -2.46 -11.33 6.68
CA ALA A 121 -1.71 -10.09 6.46
C ALA A 121 -1.08 -9.59 7.76
N VAL A 122 -0.09 -8.70 7.61
CA VAL A 122 0.53 -7.92 8.70
C VAL A 122 0.36 -6.44 8.41
N SER A 123 0.06 -5.64 9.43
CA SER A 123 0.00 -4.18 9.30
C SER A 123 1.00 -3.51 10.24
N CYS A 124 1.76 -2.57 9.69
CA CYS A 124 2.74 -1.75 10.39
C CYS A 124 2.19 -0.36 10.67
N PRO A 125 2.48 0.24 11.82
CA PRO A 125 2.24 1.66 12.03
C PRO A 125 3.03 2.51 11.03
N THR A 126 2.45 3.64 10.63
CA THR A 126 3.02 4.54 9.62
C THR A 126 3.17 5.94 10.20
N ARG A 127 4.37 6.53 10.08
CA ARG A 127 4.60 7.95 10.35
C ARG A 127 4.15 8.77 9.16
N PHE A 128 3.38 9.80 9.43
CA PHE A 128 3.09 10.84 8.46
C PHE A 128 4.11 11.96 8.67
N VAL A 129 4.79 12.30 7.60
CA VAL A 129 5.83 13.34 7.59
C VAL A 129 5.45 14.45 6.64
N ASN A 130 5.88 15.68 6.95
CA ASN A 130 5.71 16.81 6.04
C ASN A 130 6.83 16.84 4.98
N GLU A 131 6.77 17.80 4.07
CA GLU A 131 7.74 17.99 2.98
C GLU A 131 9.20 18.20 3.46
N TYR A 132 9.38 18.57 4.74
CA TYR A 132 10.71 18.75 5.38
C TYR A 132 11.19 17.47 6.10
N GLY A 133 10.43 16.36 6.01
CA GLY A 133 10.74 15.10 6.69
C GLY A 133 10.46 15.10 8.19
N ARG A 134 9.76 16.11 8.73
CA ARG A 134 9.37 16.15 10.15
C ARG A 134 8.13 15.32 10.40
N GLU A 135 8.16 14.53 11.47
CA GLU A 135 7.00 13.76 11.91
C GLU A 135 5.86 14.70 12.34
N GLU A 136 4.69 14.50 11.74
CA GLU A 136 3.45 15.20 12.10
C GLU A 136 2.56 14.32 12.99
N LYS A 137 2.51 13.02 12.72
CA LYS A 137 1.76 12.05 13.50
C LYS A 137 2.16 10.61 13.15
N VAL A 138 1.90 9.69 14.07
CA VAL A 138 1.93 8.24 13.79
C VAL A 138 0.51 7.72 13.70
N PHE A 139 0.23 6.97 12.63
CA PHE A 139 -1.02 6.24 12.47
C PHE A 139 -0.79 4.78 12.84
N TYR A 140 -1.38 4.36 13.94
CA TYR A 140 -1.40 2.96 14.35
C TYR A 140 -2.59 2.24 13.72
N PRO A 141 -2.39 1.00 13.19
CA PRO A 141 -3.48 0.17 12.70
C PRO A 141 -4.58 0.04 13.75
N LYS A 142 -5.84 0.13 13.31
CA LYS A 142 -7.00 0.13 14.19
C LYS A 142 -7.80 -1.16 14.03
N CYS A 143 -8.54 -1.52 15.08
CA CYS A 143 -9.42 -2.69 15.08
C CYS A 143 -10.44 -2.61 13.93
N LEU A 144 -10.42 -3.62 13.03
CA LEU A 144 -11.25 -3.63 11.82
C LEU A 144 -12.74 -3.60 12.15
N SER A 145 -13.20 -4.42 13.12
CA SER A 145 -14.62 -4.51 13.47
C SER A 145 -15.22 -3.19 13.95
N VAL A 146 -14.40 -2.34 14.57
CA VAL A 146 -14.84 -1.06 15.13
C VAL A 146 -14.73 0.08 14.12
N PHE A 147 -13.63 0.16 13.37
CA PHE A 147 -13.31 1.35 12.59
C PHE A 147 -13.65 1.26 11.11
N LEU A 148 -13.75 0.06 10.54
CA LEU A 148 -14.14 -0.10 9.13
C LEU A 148 -15.43 0.64 8.75
N PRO A 149 -16.50 0.65 9.56
CA PRO A 149 -17.71 1.40 9.20
C PRO A 149 -17.49 2.92 9.02
N PHE A 150 -16.40 3.45 9.54
CA PHE A 150 -16.16 4.89 9.60
C PHE A 150 -15.01 5.35 8.71
N MET A 151 -13.96 4.54 8.54
CA MET A 151 -12.72 4.95 7.89
C MET A 151 -11.87 3.76 7.48
N MET A 152 -10.86 3.99 6.63
CA MET A 152 -9.76 3.06 6.40
C MET A 152 -8.96 2.91 7.71
N PRO A 153 -8.96 1.72 8.33
CA PRO A 153 -8.33 1.51 9.65
C PRO A 153 -6.86 1.11 9.56
N LEU A 154 -6.34 0.82 8.39
CA LEU A 154 -4.98 0.37 8.14
C LEU A 154 -4.24 1.37 7.25
N PRO A 155 -2.97 1.69 7.53
CA PRO A 155 -2.14 2.44 6.58
C PRO A 155 -1.77 1.52 5.40
N HIS A 156 -2.13 1.90 4.18
CA HIS A 156 -1.90 1.05 3.00
C HIS A 156 -0.41 0.71 2.77
N PRO A 157 0.55 1.67 2.83
CA PRO A 157 1.97 1.35 2.64
C PRO A 157 2.57 0.45 3.73
N GLY A 158 1.89 0.37 4.89
CA GLY A 158 2.25 -0.52 6.00
C GLY A 158 1.58 -1.89 5.96
N LEU A 159 0.85 -2.22 4.88
CA LEU A 159 0.13 -3.48 4.77
C LEU A 159 0.91 -4.49 3.92
N PHE A 160 1.32 -5.59 4.55
CA PHE A 160 1.97 -6.73 3.92
C PHE A 160 1.02 -7.91 3.89
N VAL A 161 0.77 -8.45 2.71
CA VAL A 161 -0.30 -9.43 2.46
C VAL A 161 0.30 -10.72 1.93
N LYS A 162 -0.12 -11.87 2.48
CA LYS A 162 0.26 -13.16 1.90
C LYS A 162 -0.35 -13.33 0.52
N GLN A 163 0.41 -13.89 -0.43
CA GLN A 163 -0.07 -14.19 -1.78
C GLN A 163 -1.37 -15.00 -1.74
N ALA A 164 -1.41 -16.04 -0.90
CA ALA A 164 -2.60 -16.88 -0.70
C ALA A 164 -3.86 -16.09 -0.27
N THR A 165 -3.69 -14.91 0.36
CA THR A 165 -4.82 -14.04 0.70
C THR A 165 -5.38 -13.36 -0.54
N TYR A 166 -4.53 -12.86 -1.45
CA TYR A 166 -4.99 -12.33 -2.74
C TYR A 166 -5.64 -13.42 -3.60
N ASP A 167 -5.10 -14.64 -3.59
CA ASP A 167 -5.68 -15.78 -4.32
C ASP A 167 -7.09 -16.11 -3.79
N PHE A 168 -7.29 -16.00 -2.47
CA PHE A 168 -8.56 -16.35 -1.82
C PHE A 168 -9.63 -15.28 -1.94
N ILE A 169 -9.31 -14.00 -1.68
CA ILE A 169 -10.31 -12.91 -1.68
C ILE A 169 -10.27 -12.02 -2.91
N GLY A 170 -9.32 -12.26 -3.81
CA GLY A 170 -9.10 -11.47 -5.02
C GLY A 170 -8.29 -10.17 -4.78
N LYS A 171 -7.84 -9.61 -5.88
CA LYS A 171 -7.06 -8.38 -5.94
C LYS A 171 -7.93 -7.14 -5.75
N TYR A 172 -7.42 -5.94 -6.00
CA TYR A 172 -8.15 -4.68 -5.85
C TYR A 172 -9.27 -4.54 -6.89
N ASN A 173 -10.38 -3.91 -6.48
CA ASN A 173 -11.49 -3.62 -7.38
C ASN A 173 -11.20 -2.33 -8.15
N VAL A 174 -10.94 -2.44 -9.45
CA VAL A 174 -10.62 -1.32 -10.35
C VAL A 174 -11.77 -0.33 -10.56
N GLY A 175 -12.99 -0.68 -10.16
CA GLY A 175 -14.14 0.22 -10.15
C GLY A 175 -14.08 1.33 -9.08
N TYR A 176 -13.11 1.27 -8.15
CA TYR A 176 -12.81 2.33 -7.19
C TYR A 176 -11.46 2.94 -7.52
N LYS A 177 -11.42 4.24 -7.81
CA LYS A 177 -10.20 4.91 -8.25
C LYS A 177 -9.26 5.30 -7.10
N ILE A 178 -9.83 5.57 -5.91
CA ILE A 178 -9.09 6.08 -4.74
C ILE A 178 -9.19 5.13 -3.55
N SER A 179 -10.36 4.54 -3.28
CA SER A 179 -10.61 3.76 -2.08
C SER A 179 -10.63 2.24 -2.34
N ALA A 180 -9.89 1.76 -3.34
CA ALA A 180 -9.82 0.33 -3.66
C ALA A 180 -9.20 -0.50 -2.53
N ASP A 181 -8.25 0.07 -1.79
CA ASP A 181 -7.66 -0.47 -0.57
C ASP A 181 -8.71 -0.69 0.54
N TYR A 182 -9.61 0.28 0.71
CA TYR A 182 -10.69 0.18 1.69
C TYR A 182 -11.70 -0.93 1.33
N ASP A 183 -12.07 -1.10 0.05
CA ASP A 183 -12.88 -2.23 -0.40
C ASP A 183 -12.17 -3.56 -0.14
N TRP A 184 -10.86 -3.63 -0.41
CA TRP A 184 -10.07 -4.83 -0.18
C TRP A 184 -10.02 -5.21 1.29
N VAL A 185 -9.81 -4.25 2.20
CA VAL A 185 -9.82 -4.48 3.65
C VAL A 185 -11.20 -4.91 4.16
N TRP A 186 -12.29 -4.42 3.57
CA TRP A 186 -13.63 -4.92 3.86
C TRP A 186 -13.80 -6.39 3.47
N ARG A 187 -13.32 -6.80 2.28
CA ARG A 187 -13.35 -8.21 1.84
C ARG A 187 -12.52 -9.09 2.77
N PHE A 188 -11.33 -8.63 3.13
CA PHE A 188 -10.45 -9.30 4.09
C PHE A 188 -11.17 -9.54 5.43
N TYR A 189 -11.79 -8.52 5.99
CA TYR A 189 -12.54 -8.61 7.25
C TYR A 189 -13.74 -9.55 7.14
N LYS A 190 -14.53 -9.46 6.07
CA LYS A 190 -15.71 -10.30 5.85
C LYS A 190 -15.37 -11.77 5.60
N ALA A 191 -14.19 -12.05 5.08
CA ALA A 191 -13.67 -13.41 4.93
C ALA A 191 -13.19 -14.03 6.27
N GLY A 192 -13.24 -13.28 7.38
CA GLY A 192 -12.82 -13.78 8.70
C GLY A 192 -11.31 -13.98 8.83
N LEU A 193 -10.52 -13.37 7.94
CA LEU A 193 -9.07 -13.51 7.94
C LEU A 193 -8.44 -12.78 9.12
N LYS A 194 -7.34 -13.33 9.64
CA LYS A 194 -6.62 -12.77 10.77
C LYS A 194 -5.56 -11.78 10.31
N LEU A 195 -5.48 -10.64 10.98
CA LEU A 195 -4.47 -9.61 10.81
C LEU A 195 -3.51 -9.63 12.00
N ALA A 196 -2.21 -9.65 11.74
CA ALA A 196 -1.17 -9.45 12.75
C ALA A 196 -0.61 -8.01 12.65
N TYR A 197 0.11 -7.58 13.68
CA TYR A 197 0.57 -6.19 13.79
C TYR A 197 2.03 -6.14 14.18
N VAL A 198 2.80 -5.28 13.51
CA VAL A 198 4.09 -4.83 13.99
C VAL A 198 3.86 -3.74 15.03
N LYS A 199 4.68 -3.71 16.08
CA LYS A 199 4.50 -2.77 17.20
C LYS A 199 4.99 -1.37 16.86
N ASP A 200 6.18 -1.29 16.28
CA ASP A 200 6.86 -0.02 16.05
C ASP A 200 6.61 0.50 14.61
N PRO A 201 6.59 1.83 14.39
CA PRO A 201 6.45 2.39 13.05
C PRO A 201 7.56 1.93 12.11
N GLN A 202 7.16 1.41 10.95
CA GLN A 202 8.08 0.87 9.94
C GLN A 202 8.02 1.60 8.61
N VAL A 203 7.05 2.50 8.44
CA VAL A 203 6.82 3.22 7.19
C VAL A 203 6.73 4.70 7.46
N ASN A 204 7.31 5.49 6.57
CA ASN A 204 7.19 6.94 6.54
C ASN A 204 6.42 7.33 5.26
N MET A 205 5.32 8.06 5.42
CA MET A 205 4.44 8.50 4.36
C MET A 205 4.45 10.02 4.27
N GLU A 206 4.80 10.56 3.10
CA GLU A 206 4.78 12.01 2.86
C GLU A 206 3.34 12.51 2.77
N LEU A 207 3.02 13.60 3.47
CA LEU A 207 1.72 14.24 3.41
C LEU A 207 1.52 14.92 2.05
N GLY A 208 0.35 14.75 1.42
CA GLY A 208 0.04 15.41 0.15
C GLY A 208 -0.40 14.48 -0.98
N GLY A 209 -0.47 13.18 -0.74
CA GLY A 209 -0.82 12.19 -1.76
C GLY A 209 -2.22 12.37 -2.38
N LEU A 210 -2.51 11.57 -3.41
CA LEU A 210 -3.70 11.64 -4.28
C LEU A 210 -5.04 11.67 -3.54
N ALA A 211 -5.16 10.94 -2.42
CA ALA A 211 -6.37 10.93 -1.60
C ALA A 211 -6.68 12.30 -0.97
N ASN A 212 -5.66 13.11 -0.70
CA ASN A 212 -5.83 14.48 -0.19
C ASN A 212 -6.29 15.45 -1.29
N SER A 213 -5.83 15.26 -2.52
CA SER A 213 -6.22 16.09 -3.67
C SER A 213 -7.65 15.81 -4.13
N ASN A 214 -8.17 14.59 -3.91
CA ASN A 214 -9.48 14.14 -4.39
C ASN A 214 -10.42 13.71 -3.24
N ARG A 215 -10.47 14.51 -2.16
CA ARG A 215 -11.20 14.18 -0.91
C ARG A 215 -12.67 13.87 -1.12
N GLU A 216 -13.35 14.55 -2.02
CA GLU A 216 -14.77 14.34 -2.26
C GLU A 216 -15.02 12.97 -2.90
N GLN A 217 -14.25 12.62 -3.92
CA GLN A 217 -14.34 11.30 -4.54
C GLN A 217 -14.01 10.19 -3.54
N ALA A 218 -12.92 10.33 -2.77
CA ALA A 218 -12.55 9.37 -1.73
C ALA A 218 -13.68 9.15 -0.70
N ARG A 219 -14.34 10.23 -0.26
CA ARG A 219 -15.47 10.15 0.67
C ARG A 219 -16.67 9.43 0.06
N ASN A 220 -17.00 9.73 -1.20
CA ASN A 220 -18.13 9.11 -1.91
C ASN A 220 -17.89 7.62 -2.15
N GLU A 221 -16.69 7.23 -2.56
CA GLU A 221 -16.29 5.84 -2.70
C GLU A 221 -16.33 5.10 -1.35
N THR A 222 -15.77 5.69 -0.28
CA THR A 222 -15.83 5.13 1.09
C THR A 222 -17.27 4.89 1.54
N LEU A 223 -18.18 5.86 1.32
CA LEU A 223 -19.60 5.71 1.66
C LEU A 223 -20.26 4.58 0.85
N LYS A 224 -20.00 4.50 -0.46
CA LYS A 224 -20.49 3.46 -1.36
C LYS A 224 -20.05 2.08 -0.90
N ILE A 225 -18.75 1.93 -0.60
CA ILE A 225 -18.14 0.69 -0.14
C ILE A 225 -18.75 0.25 1.19
N ALA A 226 -18.72 1.10 2.22
CA ALA A 226 -19.27 0.75 3.53
C ALA A 226 -20.77 0.43 3.48
N SER A 227 -21.53 1.09 2.58
CA SER A 227 -22.93 0.80 2.35
C SER A 227 -23.15 -0.59 1.77
N ARG A 228 -22.29 -1.03 0.84
CA ARG A 228 -22.30 -2.37 0.24
C ARG A 228 -22.10 -3.47 1.29
N TYR A 229 -21.29 -3.21 2.32
CA TYR A 229 -21.01 -4.17 3.39
C TYR A 229 -21.92 -4.04 4.62
N GLY A 230 -23.03 -3.32 4.51
CA GLY A 230 -24.07 -3.22 5.54
C GLY A 230 -23.88 -2.11 6.57
N ALA A 231 -22.84 -1.29 6.43
CA ALA A 231 -22.53 -0.19 7.36
C ALA A 231 -23.09 1.18 6.95
N LYS A 232 -24.12 1.23 6.09
CA LYS A 232 -24.66 2.47 5.46
C LYS A 232 -24.97 3.60 6.45
N ARG A 233 -25.61 3.30 7.59
CA ARG A 233 -26.00 4.33 8.58
C ARG A 233 -24.75 4.96 9.24
N LEU A 234 -23.81 4.13 9.69
CA LEU A 234 -22.57 4.56 10.34
C LEU A 234 -21.67 5.33 9.36
N ALA A 235 -21.51 4.81 8.14
CA ALA A 235 -20.74 5.46 7.09
C ALA A 235 -21.33 6.82 6.69
N ARG A 236 -22.65 6.94 6.61
CA ARG A 236 -23.35 8.21 6.31
C ARG A 236 -23.13 9.24 7.42
N MET A 237 -23.18 8.81 8.67
CA MET A 237 -22.89 9.69 9.81
C MET A 237 -21.43 10.18 9.77
N ALA A 238 -20.47 9.29 9.54
CA ALA A 238 -19.08 9.66 9.39
C ALA A 238 -18.85 10.61 8.20
N TRP A 239 -19.51 10.38 7.07
CA TRP A 239 -19.45 11.23 5.89
C TRP A 239 -19.96 12.65 6.18
N LEU A 240 -21.11 12.77 6.88
CA LEU A 240 -21.68 14.06 7.27
C LEU A 240 -20.75 14.82 8.21
N LEU A 241 -20.23 14.16 9.25
CA LEU A 241 -19.29 14.77 10.20
C LEU A 241 -18.04 15.31 9.49
N ARG A 242 -17.44 14.55 8.58
CA ARG A 242 -16.25 14.99 7.81
C ARG A 242 -16.57 16.17 6.89
N LYS A 243 -17.78 16.20 6.30
CA LYS A 243 -18.21 17.32 5.46
C LYS A 243 -18.33 18.62 6.26
N ILE A 244 -18.83 18.53 7.50
CA ILE A 244 -18.99 19.69 8.40
C ILE A 244 -17.63 20.15 8.95
N THR A 245 -16.76 19.23 9.34
CA THR A 245 -15.46 19.54 9.98
C THR A 245 -14.33 19.83 9.00
N GLY A 246 -14.53 19.67 7.71
CA GLY A 246 -13.51 19.84 6.68
C GLY A 246 -12.40 18.75 6.67
N ARG A 247 -12.53 17.73 7.53
CA ARG A 247 -11.56 16.64 7.70
C ARG A 247 -11.87 15.45 6.79
#